data_17248d7af0c2b572199f11433f0c20b3
#
_entry.id   17248d7af0c2b572199f11433f0c20b3
#
_cell.length_a   1.000
_cell.length_b   1.000
_cell.length_c   1.000
_cell.angle_alpha   90.00
_cell.angle_beta   90.00
_cell.angle_gamma   90.00
#
_symmetry.space_group_name_H-M   'P 1'
#
loop_
_entity.id
_entity.type
_entity.pdbx_description
1 polymer ?
#
loop_
_entity_poly.entity_id
_entity_poly.type
_entity_poly.pdbx_seq_one_letter_code
_entity_poly.pdbx_strand_id
1 'polypeptide(L)'
;MSSRRLGALALATALSSAALAVPTATAATDGSAAVISEVYGGGGNKGAAFTHDFIELYNPTDAPIDLTGYTVEYFSASGNTGGKVELSGTIAPHGYFLVQGAAGNGAGEALPAPDAEGNLNMSGSKGSVQLADATGTPIDAIGYGAASLKEGTAAAGLSNAKSASRDAEGTDTDDNAADFTIGTPTPTNAGNEAP
;
A
#
# COMPACT_ATOMS: atom_id res chain seq x y z
N MET A 1 9.49 38.13 67.02
CA MET A 1 9.35 36.72 66.51
C MET A 1 8.67 36.78 65.15
N SER A 2 9.47 36.68 64.09
CA SER A 2 9.01 36.81 62.70
C SER A 2 9.04 35.43 62.04
N SER A 3 7.89 34.86 61.72
CA SER A 3 7.75 33.56 61.02
C SER A 3 7.73 33.81 59.53
N ARG A 4 8.80 33.36 58.85
CA ARG A 4 8.89 33.33 57.39
C ARG A 4 8.13 32.10 56.88
N ARG A 5 7.11 32.30 56.05
CA ARG A 5 6.42 31.25 55.31
C ARG A 5 7.20 31.02 54.01
N LEU A 6 7.76 29.82 53.83
CA LEU A 6 8.28 29.35 52.56
C LEU A 6 7.08 28.96 51.66
N GLY A 7 6.96 29.66 50.52
CA GLY A 7 6.05 29.27 49.45
C GLY A 7 6.73 28.21 48.56
N ALA A 8 6.16 27.03 48.48
CA ALA A 8 6.58 26.00 47.51
C ALA A 8 6.01 26.34 46.12
N LEU A 9 6.90 26.60 45.16
CA LEU A 9 6.55 26.81 43.76
C LEU A 9 6.49 25.43 43.08
N ALA A 10 5.29 24.95 42.76
CA ALA A 10 5.10 23.74 42.02
C ALA A 10 5.32 24.04 40.52
N LEU A 11 6.39 23.47 39.97
CA LEU A 11 6.67 23.53 38.52
C LEU A 11 5.89 22.44 37.84
N ALA A 12 4.78 22.78 37.16
CA ALA A 12 4.03 21.87 36.33
C ALA A 12 4.71 21.72 34.97
N THR A 13 5.37 20.60 34.74
CA THR A 13 5.89 20.22 33.41
C THR A 13 4.73 19.69 32.56
N ALA A 14 4.29 20.50 31.60
CA ALA A 14 3.37 20.04 30.58
C ALA A 14 4.13 19.14 29.57
N LEU A 15 3.86 17.83 29.55
CA LEU A 15 4.28 16.96 28.47
C LEU A 15 3.42 17.28 27.25
N SER A 16 4.02 17.95 26.29
CA SER A 16 3.46 18.11 24.95
C SER A 16 3.63 16.79 24.20
N SER A 17 2.57 16.02 24.04
CA SER A 17 2.52 14.87 23.13
C SER A 17 2.46 15.43 21.69
N ALA A 18 3.61 15.48 21.01
CA ALA A 18 3.64 15.68 19.59
C ALA A 18 3.02 14.43 18.92
N ALA A 19 1.80 14.56 18.44
CA ALA A 19 1.24 13.57 17.52
C ALA A 19 2.10 13.62 16.24
N LEU A 20 2.80 12.54 15.93
CA LEU A 20 3.44 12.35 14.64
C LEU A 20 2.31 12.30 13.62
N ALA A 21 2.16 13.36 12.83
CA ALA A 21 1.29 13.34 11.66
C ALA A 21 1.89 12.31 10.69
N VAL A 22 1.17 11.21 10.45
CA VAL A 22 1.47 10.32 9.33
C VAL A 22 1.22 11.15 8.08
N PRO A 23 2.21 11.33 7.18
CA PRO A 23 1.96 12.04 5.95
C PRO A 23 0.89 11.27 5.18
N THR A 24 -0.22 11.92 4.89
CA THR A 24 -1.19 11.41 3.91
C THR A 24 -0.50 11.47 2.56
N ALA A 25 -0.42 10.34 1.86
CA ALA A 25 -0.05 10.36 0.46
C ALA A 25 -1.11 11.20 -0.27
N THR A 26 -0.68 12.19 -1.01
CA THR A 26 -1.52 12.86 -1.98
C THR A 26 -1.00 12.34 -3.31
N ALA A 27 -1.74 11.42 -3.91
CA ALA A 27 -1.39 10.87 -5.20
C ALA A 27 -1.39 11.97 -6.26
N ALA A 28 -0.67 11.74 -7.35
CA ALA A 28 -0.76 12.58 -8.52
C ALA A 28 -2.07 12.25 -9.27
N THR A 29 -3.18 12.79 -8.80
CA THR A 29 -4.53 12.60 -9.38
C THR A 29 -4.64 13.04 -10.85
N ASP A 30 -3.58 13.61 -11.40
CA ASP A 30 -3.48 14.02 -12.80
C ASP A 30 -3.00 12.88 -13.74
N GLY A 31 -2.80 11.65 -13.20
CA GLY A 31 -2.32 10.50 -13.98
C GLY A 31 -0.87 10.64 -14.48
N SER A 32 -0.05 11.47 -13.83
CA SER A 32 1.34 11.71 -14.24
C SER A 32 2.36 10.74 -13.62
N ALA A 33 1.93 9.88 -12.70
CA ALA A 33 2.79 8.94 -11.98
C ALA A 33 2.24 7.50 -12.05
N ALA A 34 3.07 6.53 -11.69
CA ALA A 34 2.61 5.16 -11.48
C ALA A 34 1.63 5.09 -10.30
N VAL A 35 0.61 4.24 -10.43
CA VAL A 35 -0.40 4.00 -9.39
C VAL A 35 -0.42 2.53 -8.98
N ILE A 36 -0.93 2.23 -7.79
CA ILE A 36 -1.24 0.88 -7.34
C ILE A 36 -2.54 0.47 -8.04
N SER A 37 -2.49 -0.52 -8.92
CA SER A 37 -3.66 -0.99 -9.67
C SER A 37 -4.39 -2.11 -8.95
N GLU A 38 -3.67 -3.02 -8.27
CA GLU A 38 -4.30 -4.12 -7.54
C GLU A 38 -3.50 -4.51 -6.28
N VAL A 39 -4.22 -4.88 -5.21
CA VAL A 39 -3.63 -5.40 -3.97
C VAL A 39 -4.36 -6.66 -3.52
N TYR A 40 -3.59 -7.73 -3.26
CA TYR A 40 -4.07 -9.00 -2.77
C TYR A 40 -3.23 -9.50 -1.60
N GLY A 41 -3.82 -9.63 -0.42
CA GLY A 41 -3.17 -10.07 0.82
C GLY A 41 -3.65 -11.44 1.32
N GLY A 42 -4.25 -12.25 0.44
CA GLY A 42 -4.83 -13.56 0.78
C GLY A 42 -3.94 -14.76 0.46
N GLY A 43 -2.73 -14.51 -0.05
CA GLY A 43 -1.85 -15.51 -0.64
C GLY A 43 -1.60 -16.74 0.23
N GLY A 44 -1.72 -17.93 -0.36
CA GLY A 44 -1.44 -19.20 0.27
C GLY A 44 -2.33 -19.59 1.46
N ASN A 45 -3.30 -18.78 1.83
CA ASN A 45 -4.26 -19.06 2.88
C ASN A 45 -5.34 -20.06 2.42
N LYS A 46 -6.10 -20.64 3.34
CA LYS A 46 -7.20 -21.54 2.96
C LYS A 46 -8.21 -20.82 2.07
N GLY A 47 -8.41 -21.31 0.86
CA GLY A 47 -9.30 -20.73 -0.14
C GLY A 47 -8.70 -19.54 -0.90
N ALA A 48 -7.37 -19.37 -0.83
CA ALA A 48 -6.65 -18.37 -1.60
C ALA A 48 -6.74 -18.65 -3.10
N ALA A 49 -6.80 -17.58 -3.89
CA ALA A 49 -6.69 -17.66 -5.35
C ALA A 49 -5.23 -17.96 -5.76
N PHE A 50 -4.27 -17.31 -5.13
CA PHE A 50 -2.83 -17.44 -5.42
C PHE A 50 -2.02 -17.88 -4.20
N THR A 51 -0.83 -18.44 -4.43
CA THR A 51 0.09 -18.90 -3.38
C THR A 51 0.78 -17.78 -2.62
N HIS A 52 0.84 -16.58 -3.20
CA HIS A 52 1.54 -15.41 -2.65
C HIS A 52 0.60 -14.21 -2.57
N ASP A 53 0.90 -13.32 -1.64
CA ASP A 53 0.40 -11.95 -1.68
C ASP A 53 1.01 -11.23 -2.88
N PHE A 54 0.33 -10.21 -3.40
CA PHE A 54 0.91 -9.39 -4.46
C PHE A 54 0.40 -7.94 -4.43
N ILE A 55 1.20 -7.07 -5.04
CA ILE A 55 0.87 -5.69 -5.37
C ILE A 55 1.14 -5.53 -6.85
N GLU A 56 0.18 -4.98 -7.59
CA GLU A 56 0.34 -4.64 -9.00
C GLU A 56 0.39 -3.12 -9.13
N LEU A 57 1.31 -2.62 -9.93
CA LEU A 57 1.41 -1.22 -10.32
C LEU A 57 1.00 -1.06 -11.78
N TYR A 58 0.46 0.10 -12.11
CA TYR A 58 0.07 0.49 -13.46
C TYR A 58 0.69 1.84 -13.83
N ASN A 59 1.05 1.98 -15.08
CA ASN A 59 1.51 3.24 -15.67
C ASN A 59 0.39 3.86 -16.53
N PRO A 60 -0.34 4.88 -16.05
CA PRO A 60 -1.40 5.52 -16.82
C PRO A 60 -0.89 6.47 -17.93
N THR A 61 0.42 6.68 -18.05
CA THR A 61 1.02 7.67 -18.93
C THR A 61 1.39 7.10 -20.30
N ASP A 62 1.57 8.01 -21.29
CA ASP A 62 2.07 7.66 -22.63
C ASP A 62 3.61 7.52 -22.69
N ALA A 63 4.31 7.59 -21.55
CA ALA A 63 5.76 7.46 -21.46
C ALA A 63 6.16 6.35 -20.49
N PRO A 64 7.29 5.65 -20.70
CA PRO A 64 7.77 4.66 -19.75
C PRO A 64 8.16 5.32 -18.42
N ILE A 65 7.88 4.64 -17.29
CA ILE A 65 8.24 5.05 -15.94
C ILE A 65 9.38 4.16 -15.43
N ASP A 66 10.52 4.76 -15.09
CA ASP A 66 11.64 4.08 -14.42
C ASP A 66 11.35 3.99 -12.93
N LEU A 67 11.25 2.77 -12.41
CA LEU A 67 10.99 2.48 -11.00
C LEU A 67 12.27 2.40 -10.15
N THR A 68 13.44 2.72 -10.70
CA THR A 68 14.69 2.64 -9.93
C THR A 68 14.64 3.53 -8.69
N GLY A 69 14.75 2.90 -7.50
CA GLY A 69 14.66 3.56 -6.20
C GLY A 69 13.24 3.81 -5.67
N TYR A 70 12.19 3.51 -6.44
CA TYR A 70 10.83 3.49 -5.92
C TYR A 70 10.70 2.40 -4.85
N THR A 71 9.68 2.53 -4.00
CA THR A 71 9.40 1.52 -2.97
C THR A 71 7.91 1.26 -2.83
N VAL A 72 7.54 0.01 -2.56
CA VAL A 72 6.23 -0.34 -2.03
C VAL A 72 6.39 -0.77 -0.58
N GLU A 73 5.55 -0.25 0.30
CA GLU A 73 5.57 -0.56 1.73
C GLU A 73 4.19 -0.98 2.22
N TYR A 74 4.14 -2.07 2.98
CA TYR A 74 2.91 -2.52 3.65
C TYR A 74 2.85 -2.01 5.09
N PHE A 75 1.66 -1.57 5.49
CA PHE A 75 1.33 -1.18 6.87
C PHE A 75 0.16 -1.99 7.40
N SER A 76 0.27 -2.40 8.66
CA SER A 76 -0.86 -3.01 9.36
C SER A 76 -2.04 -2.02 9.46
N ALA A 77 -3.22 -2.51 9.82
CA ALA A 77 -4.39 -1.66 10.00
C ALA A 77 -4.19 -0.53 11.02
N SER A 78 -3.27 -0.67 11.98
CA SER A 78 -2.91 0.36 12.95
C SER A 78 -1.78 1.30 12.50
N GLY A 79 -1.29 1.16 11.25
CA GLY A 79 -0.25 2.01 10.68
C GLY A 79 1.19 1.62 11.03
N ASN A 80 1.41 0.43 11.63
CA ASN A 80 2.77 -0.05 11.84
C ASN A 80 3.31 -0.66 10.55
N THR A 81 4.58 -0.36 10.21
CA THR A 81 5.24 -0.96 9.05
C THR A 81 5.26 -2.50 9.14
N GLY A 82 4.91 -3.16 8.05
CA GLY A 82 4.92 -4.61 7.89
C GLY A 82 5.96 -5.08 6.86
N GLY A 83 6.78 -4.16 6.33
CA GLY A 83 7.84 -4.44 5.39
C GLY A 83 7.81 -3.53 4.17
N LYS A 84 8.94 -3.48 3.45
CA LYS A 84 9.16 -2.64 2.28
C LYS A 84 9.94 -3.41 1.22
N VAL A 85 9.63 -3.16 -0.05
CA VAL A 85 10.35 -3.65 -1.22
C VAL A 85 10.85 -2.47 -2.02
N GLU A 86 12.15 -2.43 -2.32
CA GLU A 86 12.73 -1.49 -3.26
C GLU A 86 12.52 -2.02 -4.69
N LEU A 87 12.12 -1.13 -5.58
CA LEU A 87 11.81 -1.47 -6.95
C LEU A 87 12.95 -1.05 -7.89
N SER A 88 13.01 -1.74 -9.02
CA SER A 88 13.86 -1.40 -10.16
C SER A 88 13.24 -1.96 -11.42
N GLY A 89 13.56 -1.38 -12.57
CA GLY A 89 12.97 -1.74 -13.84
C GLY A 89 12.09 -0.64 -14.37
N THR A 90 11.31 -0.93 -15.40
CA THR A 90 10.52 0.09 -16.11
C THR A 90 9.12 -0.43 -16.39
N ILE A 91 8.11 0.40 -16.12
CA ILE A 91 6.74 0.13 -16.58
C ILE A 91 6.57 0.81 -17.95
N ALA A 92 6.25 0.02 -18.98
CA ALA A 92 5.92 0.55 -20.30
C ALA A 92 4.68 1.47 -20.24
N PRO A 93 4.47 2.36 -21.24
CA PRO A 93 3.21 3.11 -21.33
C PRO A 93 2.02 2.16 -21.27
N HIS A 94 1.05 2.47 -20.41
CA HIS A 94 -0.15 1.65 -20.14
C HIS A 94 0.15 0.18 -19.79
N GLY A 95 1.34 -0.08 -19.24
CA GLY A 95 1.79 -1.40 -18.81
C GLY A 95 1.63 -1.59 -17.30
N TYR A 96 1.89 -2.83 -16.88
CA TYR A 96 1.79 -3.26 -15.49
C TYR A 96 3.16 -3.65 -14.93
N PHE A 97 3.24 -3.80 -13.61
CA PHE A 97 4.43 -4.29 -12.91
C PHE A 97 4.00 -5.06 -11.67
N LEU A 98 4.32 -6.35 -11.62
CA LEU A 98 3.88 -7.26 -10.58
C LEU A 98 4.94 -7.42 -9.48
N VAL A 99 4.60 -7.06 -8.25
CA VAL A 99 5.43 -7.27 -7.06
C VAL A 99 4.87 -8.43 -6.26
N GLN A 100 5.61 -9.54 -6.21
CA GLN A 100 5.28 -10.69 -5.37
C GLN A 100 5.60 -10.40 -3.90
N GLY A 101 4.64 -10.65 -3.03
CA GLY A 101 4.79 -10.59 -1.58
C GLY A 101 5.10 -11.95 -0.96
N ALA A 102 4.75 -12.11 0.33
CA ALA A 102 5.01 -13.33 1.07
C ALA A 102 4.19 -14.52 0.57
N ALA A 103 4.81 -15.70 0.61
CA ALA A 103 4.10 -16.98 0.46
C ALA A 103 3.30 -17.28 1.74
N GLY A 104 2.11 -17.88 1.56
CA GLY A 104 1.39 -18.48 2.66
C GLY A 104 1.63 -20.00 2.76
N ASN A 105 0.61 -20.75 3.14
CA ASN A 105 0.71 -22.20 3.36
C ASN A 105 0.58 -23.05 2.08
N GLY A 106 0.69 -22.45 0.89
CA GLY A 106 0.74 -23.14 -0.38
C GLY A 106 -0.63 -23.44 -1.03
N ALA A 107 -1.72 -22.83 -0.56
CA ALA A 107 -3.01 -22.90 -1.26
C ALA A 107 -3.08 -21.84 -2.37
N GLY A 108 -3.77 -22.16 -3.47
CA GLY A 108 -3.92 -21.30 -4.64
C GLY A 108 -3.02 -21.67 -5.81
N GLU A 109 -3.11 -20.91 -6.87
CA GLU A 109 -2.29 -21.05 -8.08
C GLU A 109 -1.01 -20.24 -7.98
N ALA A 110 -0.02 -20.50 -8.84
CA ALA A 110 1.16 -19.66 -8.94
C ALA A 110 0.79 -18.31 -9.56
N LEU A 111 1.46 -17.24 -9.13
CA LEU A 111 1.40 -15.96 -9.83
C LEU A 111 2.05 -16.06 -11.21
N PRO A 112 1.70 -15.21 -12.20
CA PRO A 112 2.58 -14.93 -13.33
C PRO A 112 3.99 -14.61 -12.84
N ALA A 113 5.01 -14.76 -13.71
CA ALA A 113 6.39 -14.42 -13.34
C ALA A 113 6.46 -12.98 -12.80
N PRO A 114 6.81 -12.76 -11.52
CA PRO A 114 6.81 -11.42 -10.96
C PRO A 114 7.98 -10.59 -11.49
N ASP A 115 7.79 -9.27 -11.57
CA ASP A 115 8.83 -8.32 -12.00
C ASP A 115 9.72 -7.91 -10.81
N ALA A 116 9.20 -8.01 -9.59
CA ALA A 116 9.94 -7.86 -8.34
C ALA A 116 9.44 -8.83 -7.28
N GLU A 117 10.31 -9.20 -6.36
CA GLU A 117 10.00 -10.10 -5.26
C GLU A 117 10.36 -9.48 -3.90
N GLY A 118 9.53 -9.73 -2.90
CA GLY A 118 9.74 -9.32 -1.54
C GLY A 118 9.04 -10.24 -0.54
N ASN A 119 9.10 -9.88 0.73
CA ASN A 119 8.46 -10.65 1.80
C ASN A 119 7.40 -9.82 2.53
N LEU A 120 6.53 -9.13 1.77
CA LEU A 120 5.40 -8.39 2.32
C LEU A 120 4.31 -9.37 2.73
N ASN A 121 4.19 -9.61 4.03
CA ASN A 121 3.14 -10.47 4.58
C ASN A 121 1.90 -9.61 4.90
N MET A 122 1.04 -9.48 3.92
CA MET A 122 -0.13 -8.60 4.01
C MET A 122 -1.31 -9.32 4.66
N SER A 123 -2.17 -8.54 5.32
CA SER A 123 -3.42 -9.09 5.84
C SER A 123 -4.43 -9.26 4.70
N GLY A 124 -5.08 -10.43 4.66
CA GLY A 124 -6.16 -10.70 3.71
C GLY A 124 -7.46 -9.91 3.96
N SER A 125 -7.52 -8.98 4.91
CA SER A 125 -8.78 -8.28 5.21
C SER A 125 -8.65 -6.80 5.53
N LYS A 126 -7.48 -6.32 5.96
CA LYS A 126 -7.30 -4.93 6.42
C LYS A 126 -5.83 -4.54 6.48
N GLY A 127 -5.49 -3.38 6.02
CA GLY A 127 -4.12 -2.86 6.01
C GLY A 127 -3.98 -1.79 4.96
N SER A 128 -2.75 -1.40 4.67
CA SER A 128 -2.45 -0.37 3.67
C SER A 128 -1.20 -0.73 2.90
N VAL A 129 -1.18 -0.31 1.65
CA VAL A 129 0.02 -0.32 0.80
C VAL A 129 0.27 1.11 0.35
N GLN A 130 1.52 1.53 0.36
CA GLN A 130 1.97 2.84 -0.10
C GLN A 130 3.06 2.65 -1.16
N LEU A 131 2.93 3.39 -2.26
CA LEU A 131 3.96 3.55 -3.28
C LEU A 131 4.67 4.89 -3.03
N ALA A 132 6.00 4.88 -3.00
CA ALA A 132 6.80 6.09 -2.89
C ALA A 132 7.83 6.16 -4.02
N ASP A 133 8.14 7.37 -4.46
CA ASP A 133 9.14 7.64 -5.49
C ASP A 133 10.58 7.45 -4.98
N ALA A 134 11.57 7.65 -5.87
CA ALA A 134 12.99 7.51 -5.56
C ALA A 134 13.51 8.51 -4.51
N THR A 135 12.75 9.55 -4.19
CA THR A 135 13.08 10.50 -3.09
C THR A 135 12.49 10.05 -1.76
N GLY A 136 11.65 9.01 -1.77
CA GLY A 136 10.89 8.54 -0.62
C GLY A 136 9.59 9.32 -0.39
N THR A 137 9.16 10.13 -1.36
CA THR A 137 7.89 10.84 -1.30
C THR A 137 6.76 9.87 -1.67
N PRO A 138 5.74 9.70 -0.82
CA PRO A 138 4.54 8.94 -1.17
C PRO A 138 3.84 9.55 -2.39
N ILE A 139 3.51 8.71 -3.37
CA ILE A 139 2.85 9.11 -4.61
C ILE A 139 1.52 8.41 -4.85
N ASP A 140 1.23 7.32 -4.15
CA ASP A 140 -0.06 6.65 -4.15
C ASP A 140 -0.18 5.76 -2.91
N ALA A 141 -1.41 5.53 -2.43
CA ALA A 141 -1.68 4.61 -1.35
C ALA A 141 -3.08 3.99 -1.45
N ILE A 142 -3.19 2.75 -1.03
CA ILE A 142 -4.47 2.11 -0.74
C ILE A 142 -4.55 1.72 0.73
N GLY A 143 -5.64 2.13 1.40
CA GLY A 143 -6.06 1.57 2.68
C GLY A 143 -7.32 0.74 2.48
N TYR A 144 -7.37 -0.49 3.01
CA TYR A 144 -8.52 -1.38 2.90
C TYR A 144 -8.98 -1.91 4.25
N GLY A 145 -10.28 -2.16 4.39
CA GLY A 145 -10.89 -2.55 5.65
C GLY A 145 -10.75 -1.47 6.74
N ALA A 146 -10.26 -1.84 7.90
CA ALA A 146 -10.06 -0.92 9.04
C ALA A 146 -8.68 -0.26 9.02
N ALA A 147 -8.19 0.17 7.87
CA ALA A 147 -6.88 0.81 7.72
C ALA A 147 -6.84 2.22 8.33
N SER A 148 -5.73 2.55 9.01
CA SER A 148 -5.48 3.90 9.52
C SER A 148 -4.81 4.81 8.47
N LEU A 149 -3.92 4.25 7.63
CA LEU A 149 -3.33 4.94 6.48
C LEU A 149 -4.21 4.65 5.27
N LYS A 150 -4.67 5.70 4.58
CA LYS A 150 -5.57 5.62 3.45
C LYS A 150 -5.72 6.98 2.79
N GLU A 151 -6.20 7.00 1.59
CA GLU A 151 -6.72 8.20 0.91
C GLU A 151 -8.23 8.26 1.11
N GLY A 152 -8.73 9.41 1.50
CA GLY A 152 -10.16 9.62 1.75
C GLY A 152 -10.80 8.56 2.64
N THR A 153 -11.68 7.76 2.07
CA THR A 153 -12.36 6.62 2.70
C THR A 153 -11.66 5.33 2.31
N ALA A 154 -11.33 4.45 3.28
CA ALA A 154 -10.72 3.16 2.96
C ALA A 154 -11.60 2.32 2.03
N ALA A 155 -10.98 1.58 1.12
CA ALA A 155 -11.64 0.54 0.35
C ALA A 155 -12.25 -0.53 1.28
N ALA A 156 -13.20 -1.29 0.79
CA ALA A 156 -13.76 -2.40 1.55
C ALA A 156 -12.70 -3.45 1.90
N GLY A 157 -12.94 -4.23 2.95
CA GLY A 157 -12.01 -5.29 3.36
C GLY A 157 -11.89 -6.39 2.31
N LEU A 158 -10.67 -6.89 2.11
CA LEU A 158 -10.36 -8.01 1.22
C LEU A 158 -10.75 -9.35 1.85
N SER A 159 -10.40 -10.44 1.16
CA SER A 159 -10.47 -11.80 1.71
C SER A 159 -9.38 -12.67 1.06
N ASN A 160 -9.27 -13.93 1.51
CA ASN A 160 -8.34 -14.87 0.89
C ASN A 160 -8.63 -15.14 -0.60
N ALA A 161 -9.83 -14.84 -1.10
CA ALA A 161 -10.23 -15.06 -2.49
C ALA A 161 -10.51 -13.76 -3.27
N LYS A 162 -10.24 -12.59 -2.67
CA LYS A 162 -10.60 -11.29 -3.23
C LYS A 162 -9.48 -10.27 -3.05
N SER A 163 -9.22 -9.50 -4.09
CA SER A 163 -8.35 -8.33 -4.15
C SER A 163 -9.14 -7.03 -4.18
N ALA A 164 -8.47 -5.91 -4.07
CA ALA A 164 -8.96 -4.59 -4.45
C ALA A 164 -8.24 -4.17 -5.73
N SER A 165 -9.01 -3.80 -6.75
CA SER A 165 -8.47 -3.40 -8.06
C SER A 165 -9.07 -2.06 -8.49
N ARG A 166 -8.24 -1.16 -9.08
CA ARG A 166 -8.69 0.04 -9.79
C ARG A 166 -9.34 -0.35 -11.12
N ASP A 167 -9.93 0.62 -11.80
CA ASP A 167 -10.34 0.46 -13.19
C ASP A 167 -9.14 0.32 -14.16
N ALA A 168 -9.41 0.02 -15.42
CA ALA A 168 -8.37 -0.20 -16.42
C ALA A 168 -7.58 1.07 -16.80
N GLU A 169 -8.12 2.23 -16.49
CA GLU A 169 -7.50 3.54 -16.71
C GLU A 169 -6.58 3.93 -15.56
N GLY A 170 -6.64 3.21 -14.42
CA GLY A 170 -5.88 3.54 -13.21
C GLY A 170 -6.38 4.81 -12.55
N THR A 171 -7.70 5.06 -12.62
CA THR A 171 -8.33 6.28 -12.05
C THR A 171 -7.99 6.41 -10.57
N ASP A 172 -7.52 7.60 -10.20
CA ASP A 172 -7.17 7.97 -8.84
C ASP A 172 -7.81 9.30 -8.45
N THR A 173 -8.63 9.29 -7.41
CA THR A 173 -9.38 10.46 -6.92
C THR A 173 -9.03 10.82 -5.48
N ASP A 174 -7.96 10.25 -4.91
CA ASP A 174 -7.62 10.35 -3.47
C ASP A 174 -8.76 9.84 -2.55
N ASP A 175 -9.59 8.88 -3.01
CA ASP A 175 -10.60 8.20 -2.19
C ASP A 175 -10.62 6.70 -2.52
N ASN A 176 -9.95 5.89 -1.71
CA ASN A 176 -9.79 4.47 -1.98
C ASN A 176 -11.14 3.71 -2.08
N ALA A 177 -12.21 4.19 -1.44
CA ALA A 177 -13.53 3.56 -1.56
C ALA A 177 -14.19 3.84 -2.92
N ALA A 178 -13.86 4.97 -3.56
CA ALA A 178 -14.34 5.32 -4.89
C ALA A 178 -13.51 4.63 -5.98
N ASP A 179 -12.19 4.53 -5.78
CA ASP A 179 -11.21 4.11 -6.78
C ASP A 179 -11.07 2.59 -6.88
N PHE A 180 -11.33 1.84 -5.79
CA PHE A 180 -11.11 0.41 -5.76
C PHE A 180 -12.38 -0.42 -5.66
N THR A 181 -12.46 -1.45 -6.49
CA THR A 181 -13.52 -2.47 -6.47
C THR A 181 -12.98 -3.79 -5.94
N ILE A 182 -13.77 -4.48 -5.09
CA ILE A 182 -13.39 -5.77 -4.54
C ILE A 182 -13.84 -6.88 -5.49
N GLY A 183 -12.87 -7.58 -6.07
CA GLY A 183 -13.09 -8.57 -7.12
C GLY A 183 -12.26 -9.84 -6.99
N THR A 184 -12.31 -10.67 -8.04
CA THR A 184 -11.38 -11.78 -8.19
C THR A 184 -10.00 -11.23 -8.54
N PRO A 185 -8.92 -11.72 -7.92
CA PRO A 185 -7.58 -11.28 -8.26
C PRO A 185 -7.21 -11.57 -9.72
N THR A 186 -6.57 -10.59 -10.38
CA THR A 186 -6.20 -10.64 -11.81
C THR A 186 -4.78 -10.13 -12.05
N PRO A 187 -3.75 -10.68 -11.35
CA PRO A 187 -2.39 -10.16 -11.43
C PRO A 187 -1.84 -10.21 -12.86
N THR A 188 -1.21 -9.11 -13.28
CA THR A 188 -0.58 -8.95 -14.60
C THR A 188 0.85 -8.44 -14.41
N ASN A 189 1.84 -9.05 -15.10
CA ASN A 189 3.23 -8.63 -15.05
C ASN A 189 3.60 -7.65 -16.19
N ALA A 190 4.84 -7.16 -16.21
CA ALA A 190 5.34 -6.25 -17.25
C ALA A 190 5.33 -6.86 -18.67
N GLY A 191 5.29 -8.18 -18.79
CA GLY A 191 5.10 -8.90 -20.06
C GLY A 191 3.64 -8.98 -20.52
N ASN A 192 2.69 -8.40 -19.77
CA ASN A 192 1.24 -8.57 -19.94
C ASN A 192 0.78 -10.03 -19.84
N GLU A 193 1.51 -10.84 -19.08
CA GLU A 193 1.10 -12.20 -18.77
C GLU A 193 0.11 -12.15 -17.60
N ALA A 194 -1.11 -12.60 -17.85
CA ALA A 194 -2.13 -12.83 -16.84
C ALA A 194 -2.28 -14.34 -16.58
N PRO A 195 -2.85 -14.75 -15.45
CA PRO A 195 -3.05 -16.17 -15.10
C PRO A 195 -4.05 -16.88 -16.01
#